data_f03930104bcb743957b05aa9f500d1b2
#
_entry.id   f03930104bcb743957b05aa9f500d1b2
#
_cell.length_a   1.000
_cell.length_b   1.000
_cell.length_c   1.000
_cell.angle_alpha   90.00
_cell.angle_beta   90.00
_cell.angle_gamma   90.00
#
_symmetry.space_group_name_H-M   'P 1'
#
loop_
_entity.id
_entity.type
_entity.pdbx_description
1 polymer ?
#
loop_
_entity_poly.entity_id
_entity_poly.type
_entity_poly.pdbx_seq_one_letter_code
_entity_poly.pdbx_strand_id
1 'polypeptide(L)'
;MVCRSSCDKKEPSGRYSQDIGAHEPETSSQVPVMPADGLPPAYSVVDPNMHTVVSTVSVPAVVAQSDLKIVQKKSNSLEATKSFGIDRLLYFHTTNVSSSSLVVEHDPDSTNNSSVVVRVEVSSNLSDIKDRCTITMEPNGRGEYEVLVSFKWTLLNVFSTRCRFFVRVPTLATTVHPGIRAEMYNGHCGIGYLPNINFSVLDVQASNCSVSLDVVNAQQITMCSTNGTIKAKHVQAAELLSLTTTNENIILANSHSPDIHAQTTNSNIILESVNGDKVDAKTSNSRITCNNVTAGDLRLKTANASIETNTTAADTLQLTTSNSSVKGTWLVKNKLGIHTCNGNIIGAIQLKDPHTRASIDLKTSNGSIDVSLSAQEFRGSFDAKTSNSSVGVEWVGHAIKNSPICYTVNTSSYKRGSVGPSTESMHDLVANTCNGSLSIKFVDKI
;
A
#
# COMPACT_ATOMS: atom_id res chain seq x y z
N MET A 1 3.92 17.60 3.87
CA MET A 1 3.57 19.03 3.75
C MET A 1 2.25 19.20 4.50
N VAL A 2 2.29 19.79 5.67
CA VAL A 2 1.10 19.97 6.51
C VAL A 2 0.48 21.29 6.10
N CYS A 3 -0.74 21.28 5.54
CA CYS A 3 -1.51 22.50 5.32
C CYS A 3 -1.89 23.08 6.70
N ARG A 4 -1.19 24.09 7.16
CA ARG A 4 -1.64 24.88 8.29
C ARG A 4 -2.82 25.73 7.82
N SER A 5 -3.98 25.50 8.39
CA SER A 5 -5.14 26.37 8.21
C SER A 5 -4.87 27.70 8.94
N SER A 6 -4.40 28.70 8.22
CA SER A 6 -4.31 30.08 8.74
C SER A 6 -5.67 30.77 8.63
N CYS A 7 -6.62 30.31 9.42
CA CYS A 7 -7.87 31.05 9.67
C CYS A 7 -7.83 31.61 11.08
N ASP A 8 -6.78 32.34 11.46
CA ASP A 8 -6.78 33.14 12.69
C ASP A 8 -7.19 34.57 12.39
N LYS A 9 -8.17 35.01 13.18
CA LYS A 9 -8.89 36.27 13.15
C LYS A 9 -7.95 37.46 13.15
N LYS A 10 -8.16 38.43 12.25
CA LYS A 10 -7.86 39.84 12.51
C LYS A 10 -9.08 40.49 13.19
N GLU A 11 -8.95 40.81 14.43
CA GLU A 11 -9.81 41.80 15.07
C GLU A 11 -9.45 43.22 14.58
N PRO A 12 -10.41 44.13 14.41
CA PRO A 12 -10.12 45.50 14.05
C PRO A 12 -9.82 46.31 15.32
N SER A 13 -8.58 46.69 15.55
CA SER A 13 -8.23 47.70 16.53
C SER A 13 -7.74 48.97 15.84
N GLY A 14 -8.29 50.05 16.34
CA GLY A 14 -8.25 51.42 16.00
C GLY A 14 -6.89 52.06 15.69
N ARG A 15 -7.04 53.18 15.04
CA ARG A 15 -6.05 54.21 14.71
C ARG A 15 -5.20 54.60 15.90
N TYR A 16 -3.90 54.81 15.71
CA TYR A 16 -3.22 56.05 16.07
C TYR A 16 -1.89 56.20 15.31
N SER A 17 -1.54 57.43 15.08
CA SER A 17 -0.59 58.10 14.22
C SER A 17 0.90 57.97 14.62
N GLN A 18 1.75 58.06 13.60
CA GLN A 18 3.06 58.74 13.48
C GLN A 18 4.14 58.44 14.54
N ASP A 19 5.29 57.92 14.10
CA ASP A 19 6.49 58.75 14.01
C ASP A 19 7.59 58.09 13.18
N ILE A 20 8.44 58.98 12.64
CA ILE A 20 9.47 58.79 11.63
C ILE A 20 10.77 58.38 12.35
N GLY A 21 11.51 57.42 11.82
CA GLY A 21 12.86 57.12 12.24
C GLY A 21 13.57 56.21 11.25
N ALA A 22 14.36 56.83 10.40
CA ALA A 22 15.24 56.17 9.46
C ALA A 22 16.43 55.55 10.18
N HIS A 23 16.80 54.33 9.82
CA HIS A 23 18.15 53.83 9.80
C HIS A 23 18.31 52.68 8.78
N GLU A 24 19.22 52.88 7.86
CA GLU A 24 19.71 51.96 6.86
C GLU A 24 20.77 50.99 7.45
N PRO A 25 21.41 50.13 6.64
CA PRO A 25 21.21 48.68 6.71
C PRO A 25 22.50 47.97 7.14
N GLU A 26 22.39 46.80 7.72
CA GLU A 26 23.56 45.90 7.79
C GLU A 26 23.23 44.54 7.19
N THR A 27 23.99 44.24 6.16
CA THR A 27 24.19 43.00 5.44
C THR A 27 24.76 41.94 6.36
N SER A 28 24.17 40.79 6.44
CA SER A 28 24.94 39.53 6.42
C SER A 28 24.05 38.34 6.01
N SER A 29 24.32 37.89 4.82
CA SER A 29 23.91 36.61 4.30
C SER A 29 24.58 35.46 5.08
N GLN A 30 23.84 34.66 5.78
CA GLN A 30 24.20 33.29 6.11
C GLN A 30 23.10 32.34 5.72
N VAL A 31 23.38 31.59 4.64
CA VAL A 31 22.64 30.42 4.23
C VAL A 31 22.95 29.30 5.22
N PRO A 32 21.98 28.67 5.87
CA PRO A 32 22.25 27.47 6.64
C PRO A 32 22.48 26.30 5.69
N VAL A 33 23.68 25.79 5.71
CA VAL A 33 24.06 24.49 5.12
C VAL A 33 23.30 23.41 5.87
N MET A 34 22.46 22.65 5.15
CA MET A 34 21.90 21.41 5.65
C MET A 34 22.99 20.34 5.72
N PRO A 35 23.14 19.62 6.82
CA PRO A 35 23.97 18.43 6.82
C PRO A 35 23.25 17.31 6.06
N ALA A 36 23.92 16.76 5.05
CA ALA A 36 23.67 15.44 4.53
C ALA A 36 24.09 14.45 5.61
N ASP A 37 23.26 13.45 5.84
CA ASP A 37 23.50 12.17 6.49
C ASP A 37 22.44 11.83 7.54
N GLY A 38 21.68 10.79 7.21
CA GLY A 38 20.68 10.23 8.10
C GLY A 38 20.01 9.01 7.49
N LEU A 39 20.79 7.93 7.27
CA LEU A 39 20.19 6.59 7.11
C LEU A 39 19.49 6.22 8.42
N PRO A 40 18.30 5.64 8.37
CA PRO A 40 17.60 5.21 9.58
C PRO A 40 18.37 4.07 10.26
N PRO A 41 18.43 4.06 11.61
CA PRO A 41 19.17 3.05 12.35
C PRO A 41 18.53 1.67 12.20
N ALA A 42 19.40 0.68 11.96
CA ALA A 42 19.03 -0.73 12.05
C ALA A 42 18.69 -1.06 13.51
N TYR A 43 17.46 -1.49 13.76
CA TYR A 43 17.06 -2.03 15.07
C TYR A 43 17.58 -3.46 15.20
N SER A 44 18.66 -3.63 15.92
CA SER A 44 19.05 -4.90 16.50
C SER A 44 18.74 -4.84 18.00
N VAL A 45 17.65 -5.46 18.43
CA VAL A 45 17.44 -5.82 19.84
C VAL A 45 17.76 -7.29 19.98
N VAL A 46 18.95 -7.60 20.42
CA VAL A 46 19.32 -8.93 20.91
C VAL A 46 19.28 -8.87 22.42
N ASP A 47 18.36 -9.60 23.03
CA ASP A 47 18.30 -9.81 24.46
C ASP A 47 19.33 -10.91 24.85
N PRO A 48 20.32 -10.63 25.72
CA PRO A 48 21.43 -11.56 25.97
C PRO A 48 21.16 -12.64 27.01
N ASN A 49 19.92 -12.89 27.46
CA ASN A 49 19.67 -13.82 28.58
C ASN A 49 18.58 -14.87 28.30
N MET A 50 18.66 -15.59 27.21
CA MET A 50 17.94 -16.89 27.10
C MET A 50 18.92 -18.01 26.80
N HIS A 51 19.42 -18.64 27.86
CA HIS A 51 20.04 -19.97 27.79
C HIS A 51 18.96 -21.03 27.58
N THR A 52 18.65 -21.32 26.30
CA THR A 52 17.91 -22.52 25.95
C THR A 52 18.90 -23.59 25.56
N VAL A 53 19.01 -24.61 26.38
CA VAL A 53 19.79 -25.82 26.09
C VAL A 53 19.08 -26.56 24.97
N VAL A 54 19.56 -26.39 23.74
CA VAL A 54 19.14 -27.21 22.61
C VAL A 54 20.08 -28.42 22.55
N SER A 55 19.54 -29.60 22.87
CA SER A 55 20.19 -30.87 22.59
C SER A 55 20.38 -31.01 21.08
N THR A 56 21.60 -30.79 20.61
CA THR A 56 21.99 -31.07 19.25
C THR A 56 22.09 -32.59 19.04
N VAL A 57 21.03 -33.18 18.47
CA VAL A 57 21.14 -34.44 17.78
C VAL A 57 21.84 -34.15 16.45
N SER A 58 23.13 -34.45 16.39
CA SER A 58 23.89 -34.39 15.15
C SER A 58 23.43 -35.51 14.19
N VAL A 59 22.54 -35.19 13.28
CA VAL A 59 22.31 -36.02 12.11
C VAL A 59 23.50 -35.78 11.18
N PRO A 60 24.25 -36.81 10.76
CA PRO A 60 25.34 -36.60 9.81
C PRO A 60 24.76 -36.05 8.49
N ALA A 61 25.20 -34.85 8.12
CA ALA A 61 24.89 -34.29 6.85
C ALA A 61 25.54 -35.16 5.75
N VAL A 62 24.74 -36.01 5.13
CA VAL A 62 25.10 -36.61 3.85
C VAL A 62 25.07 -35.45 2.86
N VAL A 63 26.22 -34.88 2.57
CA VAL A 63 26.43 -33.96 1.47
C VAL A 63 26.25 -34.79 0.18
N ALA A 64 25.02 -34.88 -0.31
CA ALA A 64 24.75 -35.40 -1.64
C ALA A 64 25.38 -34.40 -2.65
N GLN A 65 26.40 -34.85 -3.34
CA GLN A 65 27.00 -34.13 -4.46
C GLN A 65 25.90 -33.70 -5.45
N SER A 66 25.98 -32.49 -5.89
CA SER A 66 24.99 -31.75 -6.66
C SER A 66 24.43 -32.53 -7.87
N ASP A 67 23.14 -32.87 -7.82
CA ASP A 67 22.38 -33.38 -8.98
C ASP A 67 22.07 -32.26 -10.02
N LEU A 68 22.92 -31.24 -10.10
CA LEU A 68 22.79 -30.16 -11.05
C LEU A 68 23.11 -30.67 -12.48
N LYS A 69 22.08 -30.76 -13.31
CA LYS A 69 22.21 -31.12 -14.72
C LYS A 69 22.25 -29.86 -15.57
N ILE A 70 23.37 -29.59 -16.23
CA ILE A 70 23.51 -28.49 -17.20
C ILE A 70 23.60 -29.07 -18.59
N VAL A 71 22.66 -28.67 -19.46
CA VAL A 71 22.57 -29.10 -20.84
C VAL A 71 22.66 -27.89 -21.77
N GLN A 72 23.56 -27.98 -22.73
CA GLN A 72 23.58 -27.00 -23.83
C GLN A 72 22.57 -27.41 -24.89
N LYS A 73 21.52 -26.62 -25.07
CA LYS A 73 20.49 -26.88 -26.10
C LYS A 73 20.92 -26.39 -27.47
N LYS A 74 21.63 -25.24 -27.53
CA LYS A 74 22.19 -24.63 -28.74
C LYS A 74 23.51 -23.92 -28.36
N SER A 75 24.30 -23.53 -29.36
CA SER A 75 25.53 -22.75 -29.08
C SER A 75 25.32 -21.50 -28.20
N ASN A 76 24.12 -20.94 -28.25
CA ASN A 76 23.71 -19.74 -27.58
C ASN A 76 22.67 -19.94 -26.46
N SER A 77 22.40 -21.17 -26.00
CA SER A 77 21.45 -21.45 -24.92
C SER A 77 21.90 -22.60 -24.02
N LEU A 78 21.71 -22.37 -22.70
CA LEU A 78 21.95 -23.35 -21.65
C LEU A 78 20.62 -23.59 -20.89
N GLU A 79 20.46 -24.82 -20.42
CA GLU A 79 19.41 -25.19 -19.49
C GLU A 79 20.07 -25.91 -18.31
N ALA A 80 19.69 -25.51 -17.09
CA ALA A 80 20.10 -26.17 -15.86
C ALA A 80 18.87 -26.61 -15.09
N THR A 81 18.89 -27.78 -14.47
CA THR A 81 17.79 -28.29 -13.65
C THR A 81 18.34 -28.92 -12.39
N LYS A 82 17.70 -28.61 -11.25
CA LYS A 82 18.00 -29.21 -9.95
C LYS A 82 16.73 -29.34 -9.13
N SER A 83 16.64 -30.38 -8.32
CA SER A 83 15.59 -30.57 -7.33
C SER A 83 16.11 -30.20 -5.93
N PHE A 84 15.26 -29.53 -5.16
CA PHE A 84 15.53 -29.09 -3.79
C PHE A 84 14.49 -29.67 -2.83
N GLY A 85 14.87 -29.93 -1.60
CA GLY A 85 13.89 -30.23 -0.55
C GLY A 85 12.92 -29.07 -0.36
N ILE A 86 11.67 -29.40 -0.05
CA ILE A 86 10.61 -28.38 0.16
C ILE A 86 10.86 -27.49 1.39
N ASP A 87 11.75 -27.93 2.27
CA ASP A 87 12.18 -27.24 3.48
C ASP A 87 13.21 -26.12 3.25
N ARG A 88 13.47 -25.77 2.01
CA ARG A 88 14.52 -24.82 1.64
C ARG A 88 13.96 -23.49 1.14
N LEU A 89 14.50 -22.40 1.70
CA LEU A 89 14.29 -21.05 1.15
C LEU A 89 15.14 -20.88 -0.12
N LEU A 90 14.51 -20.52 -1.23
CA LEU A 90 15.18 -20.32 -2.49
C LEU A 90 15.39 -18.84 -2.78
N TYR A 91 16.62 -18.47 -3.14
CA TYR A 91 16.99 -17.11 -3.50
C TYR A 91 17.48 -17.03 -4.94
N PHE A 92 16.77 -16.29 -5.77
CA PHE A 92 17.04 -16.16 -7.20
C PHE A 92 17.62 -14.79 -7.52
N HIS A 93 18.78 -14.76 -8.13
CA HIS A 93 19.30 -13.50 -8.64
C HIS A 93 20.23 -13.69 -9.86
N THR A 94 20.55 -12.58 -10.53
CA THR A 94 21.38 -12.57 -11.72
C THR A 94 22.40 -11.46 -11.67
N THR A 95 23.60 -11.71 -12.24
CA THR A 95 24.63 -10.68 -12.41
C THR A 95 25.01 -10.57 -13.87
N ASN A 96 25.09 -9.34 -14.37
CA ASN A 96 25.46 -9.03 -15.77
C ASN A 96 24.49 -9.65 -16.81
N VAL A 97 23.19 -9.75 -16.48
CA VAL A 97 22.13 -10.24 -17.35
C VAL A 97 21.25 -9.07 -17.76
N SER A 98 20.91 -8.95 -19.04
CA SER A 98 20.10 -7.83 -19.53
C SER A 98 18.64 -7.95 -19.13
N SER A 99 18.12 -9.16 -18.98
CA SER A 99 16.75 -9.42 -18.59
C SER A 99 16.64 -10.71 -17.80
N SER A 100 15.95 -10.69 -16.67
CA SER A 100 15.65 -11.87 -15.87
C SER A 100 14.16 -12.00 -15.60
N SER A 101 13.63 -13.21 -15.57
CA SER A 101 12.26 -13.47 -15.21
C SER A 101 12.15 -14.70 -14.31
N LEU A 102 11.15 -14.69 -13.44
CA LEU A 102 10.81 -15.79 -12.55
C LEU A 102 9.37 -16.21 -12.80
N VAL A 103 9.15 -17.51 -12.95
CA VAL A 103 7.81 -18.11 -13.04
C VAL A 103 7.73 -19.22 -12.00
N VAL A 104 6.76 -19.10 -11.10
CA VAL A 104 6.48 -20.10 -10.07
C VAL A 104 5.13 -20.72 -10.35
N GLU A 105 5.12 -22.04 -10.51
CA GLU A 105 3.94 -22.81 -10.89
C GLU A 105 3.74 -24.01 -9.95
N HIS A 106 2.52 -24.47 -9.86
CA HIS A 106 2.19 -25.73 -9.22
C HIS A 106 2.67 -26.91 -10.08
N ASP A 107 3.23 -27.95 -9.45
CA ASP A 107 3.57 -29.20 -10.11
C ASP A 107 2.43 -30.21 -9.93
N PRO A 108 1.56 -30.41 -10.95
CA PRO A 108 0.41 -31.29 -10.85
C PRO A 108 0.78 -32.78 -10.75
N ASP A 109 1.97 -33.14 -11.22
CA ASP A 109 2.42 -34.54 -11.30
C ASP A 109 3.10 -35.01 -10.01
N SER A 110 3.27 -34.11 -9.04
CA SER A 110 4.09 -34.34 -7.86
C SER A 110 3.32 -34.91 -6.65
N THR A 111 2.30 -35.71 -6.82
CA THR A 111 1.46 -36.25 -5.73
C THR A 111 2.25 -37.03 -4.65
N ASN A 112 3.52 -37.37 -4.90
CA ASN A 112 4.40 -38.07 -3.94
C ASN A 112 5.80 -37.45 -3.81
N ASN A 113 6.10 -36.34 -4.47
CA ASN A 113 7.45 -35.73 -4.42
C ASN A 113 7.49 -34.58 -3.42
N SER A 114 8.33 -34.69 -2.40
CA SER A 114 8.64 -33.62 -1.44
C SER A 114 9.73 -32.65 -1.94
N SER A 115 9.89 -32.51 -3.25
CA SER A 115 10.96 -31.69 -3.83
C SER A 115 10.43 -30.61 -4.76
N VAL A 116 11.00 -29.42 -4.60
CA VAL A 116 10.81 -28.30 -5.53
C VAL A 116 11.77 -28.45 -6.71
N VAL A 117 11.26 -28.37 -7.91
CA VAL A 117 12.10 -28.45 -9.13
C VAL A 117 12.38 -27.06 -9.65
N VAL A 118 13.65 -26.70 -9.73
CA VAL A 118 14.11 -25.44 -10.33
C VAL A 118 14.74 -25.73 -11.68
N ARG A 119 14.24 -25.07 -12.72
CA ARG A 119 14.80 -25.06 -14.06
C ARG A 119 15.22 -23.64 -14.42
N VAL A 120 16.43 -23.50 -14.88
CA VAL A 120 17.00 -22.22 -15.35
C VAL A 120 17.27 -22.32 -16.84
N GLU A 121 16.72 -21.40 -17.61
CA GLU A 121 16.99 -21.23 -19.02
C GLU A 121 17.77 -19.96 -19.26
N VAL A 122 18.90 -20.06 -19.92
CA VAL A 122 19.73 -18.90 -20.25
C VAL A 122 19.94 -18.86 -21.75
N SER A 123 19.74 -17.70 -22.34
CA SER A 123 19.96 -17.48 -23.79
C SER A 123 20.74 -16.18 -24.03
N SER A 124 21.53 -16.16 -25.07
CA SER A 124 22.30 -14.99 -25.49
C SER A 124 22.34 -14.92 -27.03
N ASN A 125 22.54 -13.73 -27.57
CA ASN A 125 22.84 -13.59 -29.01
C ASN A 125 24.30 -13.95 -29.33
N LEU A 126 25.11 -14.22 -28.32
CA LEU A 126 26.52 -14.61 -28.49
C LEU A 126 26.61 -16.13 -28.60
N SER A 127 27.51 -16.59 -29.50
CA SER A 127 27.98 -17.97 -29.50
C SER A 127 28.81 -18.25 -28.24
N ASP A 128 28.98 -19.54 -27.93
CA ASP A 128 29.86 -20.05 -26.87
C ASP A 128 29.43 -19.58 -25.44
N ILE A 129 28.13 -19.65 -25.20
CA ILE A 129 27.52 -19.27 -23.92
C ILE A 129 28.12 -20.04 -22.73
N LYS A 130 28.59 -21.29 -22.94
CA LYS A 130 29.20 -22.11 -21.88
C LYS A 130 30.43 -21.45 -21.23
N ASP A 131 31.24 -20.77 -21.99
CA ASP A 131 32.48 -20.18 -21.51
C ASP A 131 32.25 -18.84 -20.84
N ARG A 132 31.04 -18.29 -20.99
CA ARG A 132 30.67 -16.95 -20.53
C ARG A 132 29.63 -16.93 -19.43
N CYS A 133 28.85 -17.99 -19.25
CA CYS A 133 27.78 -18.09 -18.28
C CYS A 133 28.13 -19.10 -17.19
N THR A 134 27.97 -18.72 -15.95
CA THR A 134 28.06 -19.62 -14.81
C THR A 134 26.67 -19.71 -14.17
N ILE A 135 26.21 -20.93 -13.91
CA ILE A 135 24.97 -21.21 -13.19
C ILE A 135 25.37 -21.96 -11.91
N THR A 136 25.09 -21.40 -10.76
CA THR A 136 25.29 -22.05 -9.46
C THR A 136 23.96 -22.23 -8.74
N MET A 137 23.82 -23.35 -8.04
CA MET A 137 22.65 -23.67 -7.23
C MET A 137 23.14 -24.30 -5.93
N GLU A 138 23.56 -23.47 -4.97
CA GLU A 138 24.31 -23.88 -3.78
C GLU A 138 23.76 -23.16 -2.52
N PRO A 139 23.96 -23.75 -1.32
CA PRO A 139 23.61 -23.05 -0.11
C PRO A 139 24.51 -21.82 0.07
N ASN A 140 23.93 -20.68 0.41
CA ASN A 140 24.66 -19.49 0.78
C ASN A 140 24.96 -19.45 2.29
N GLY A 141 25.78 -18.50 2.72
CA GLY A 141 26.13 -18.32 4.13
C GLY A 141 24.97 -17.92 5.06
N ARG A 142 23.75 -17.70 4.50
CA ARG A 142 22.54 -17.32 5.25
C ARG A 142 21.57 -18.49 5.42
N GLY A 143 21.95 -19.70 5.01
CA GLY A 143 21.08 -20.88 5.07
C GLY A 143 20.03 -20.95 3.95
N GLU A 144 20.08 -20.06 2.97
CA GLU A 144 19.24 -20.06 1.79
C GLU A 144 19.93 -20.84 0.65
N TYR A 145 19.18 -21.43 -0.25
CA TYR A 145 19.74 -21.95 -1.49
C TYR A 145 19.72 -20.88 -2.56
N GLU A 146 20.91 -20.42 -2.92
CA GLU A 146 21.13 -19.42 -3.94
C GLU A 146 21.12 -20.03 -5.34
N VAL A 147 20.31 -19.51 -6.21
CA VAL A 147 20.26 -19.82 -7.65
C VAL A 147 20.77 -18.59 -8.38
N LEU A 148 22.05 -18.59 -8.68
CA LEU A 148 22.73 -17.47 -9.33
C LEU A 148 23.03 -17.80 -10.78
N VAL A 149 22.71 -16.86 -11.67
CA VAL A 149 23.18 -16.84 -13.06
C VAL A 149 24.08 -15.63 -13.26
N SER A 150 25.34 -15.87 -13.57
CA SER A 150 26.35 -14.84 -13.77
C SER A 150 26.95 -14.89 -15.16
N PHE A 151 27.09 -13.74 -15.81
CA PHE A 151 27.84 -13.61 -17.05
C PHE A 151 29.17 -12.94 -16.82
N LYS A 152 30.24 -13.45 -17.47
CA LYS A 152 31.53 -12.76 -17.52
C LYS A 152 31.36 -11.44 -18.27
N TRP A 153 31.81 -10.36 -17.64
CA TRP A 153 31.67 -9.02 -18.19
C TRP A 153 32.52 -8.85 -19.45
N THR A 154 31.89 -8.55 -20.57
CA THR A 154 32.53 -8.03 -21.78
C THR A 154 31.66 -6.89 -22.29
N LEU A 155 32.29 -5.85 -22.83
CA LEU A 155 31.61 -4.63 -23.34
C LEU A 155 30.48 -4.94 -24.36
N LEU A 156 30.48 -6.13 -24.97
CA LEU A 156 29.50 -6.57 -25.95
C LEU A 156 28.30 -7.31 -25.33
N ASN A 157 28.33 -7.67 -24.06
CA ASN A 157 27.30 -8.52 -23.43
C ASN A 157 26.04 -7.76 -22.97
N VAL A 158 26.04 -6.43 -23.02
CA VAL A 158 25.02 -5.61 -22.39
C VAL A 158 23.63 -5.74 -23.05
N PHE A 159 23.53 -6.25 -24.26
CA PHE A 159 22.31 -6.08 -25.05
C PHE A 159 21.49 -7.35 -25.35
N SER A 160 21.86 -8.53 -24.88
CA SER A 160 21.17 -9.71 -25.40
C SER A 160 21.15 -10.97 -24.54
N THR A 161 21.42 -10.84 -23.24
CA THR A 161 21.36 -12.00 -22.35
C THR A 161 20.02 -12.06 -21.62
N ARG A 162 19.34 -13.20 -21.70
CA ARG A 162 18.08 -13.45 -21.01
C ARG A 162 18.21 -14.65 -20.09
N CYS A 163 17.72 -14.51 -18.88
CA CYS A 163 17.61 -15.58 -17.90
C CYS A 163 16.14 -15.81 -17.54
N ARG A 164 15.72 -17.08 -17.48
CA ARG A 164 14.40 -17.47 -17.00
C ARG A 164 14.53 -18.52 -15.93
N PHE A 165 13.96 -18.25 -14.78
CA PHE A 165 13.82 -19.20 -13.69
C PHE A 165 12.41 -19.77 -13.72
N PHE A 166 12.29 -21.09 -13.74
CA PHE A 166 11.04 -21.82 -13.60
C PHE A 166 11.10 -22.64 -12.32
N VAL A 167 10.14 -22.42 -11.45
CA VAL A 167 10.04 -23.11 -10.17
C VAL A 167 8.74 -23.87 -10.14
N ARG A 168 8.82 -25.20 -10.01
CA ARG A 168 7.66 -26.06 -9.81
C ARG A 168 7.59 -26.49 -8.36
N VAL A 169 6.49 -26.14 -7.71
CA VAL A 169 6.29 -26.41 -6.29
C VAL A 169 5.25 -27.51 -6.14
N PRO A 170 5.57 -28.61 -5.44
CA PRO A 170 4.63 -29.71 -5.21
C PRO A 170 3.53 -29.30 -4.21
N THR A 171 2.37 -29.93 -4.33
CA THR A 171 1.31 -29.78 -3.32
C THR A 171 1.57 -30.75 -2.19
N LEU A 172 1.89 -30.21 -1.01
CA LEU A 172 1.91 -30.96 0.24
C LEU A 172 0.90 -30.36 1.20
N ALA A 173 -0.10 -31.12 1.56
CA ALA A 173 -1.29 -30.65 2.28
C ALA A 173 -1.00 -30.06 3.70
N THR A 174 0.20 -30.22 4.26
CA THR A 174 0.50 -29.86 5.63
C THR A 174 1.81 -29.11 5.85
N THR A 175 2.60 -28.87 4.80
CA THR A 175 3.94 -28.30 4.96
C THR A 175 3.97 -26.84 4.52
N VAL A 176 4.48 -25.97 5.36
CA VAL A 176 4.77 -24.58 4.99
C VAL A 176 6.11 -24.55 4.26
N HIS A 177 6.11 -24.05 3.02
CA HIS A 177 7.33 -23.81 2.28
C HIS A 177 8.06 -22.59 2.85
N PRO A 178 9.37 -22.64 3.16
CA PRO A 178 10.10 -21.51 3.74
C PRO A 178 10.02 -20.24 2.92
N GLY A 179 10.00 -20.37 1.57
CA GLY A 179 9.70 -19.22 0.73
C GLY A 179 10.58 -19.07 -0.49
N ILE A 180 10.37 -17.96 -1.15
CA ILE A 180 11.10 -17.54 -2.34
C ILE A 180 11.51 -16.08 -2.17
N ARG A 181 12.80 -15.80 -2.38
CA ARG A 181 13.34 -14.47 -2.58
C ARG A 181 13.85 -14.33 -4.01
N ALA A 182 13.65 -13.19 -4.62
CA ALA A 182 14.09 -12.96 -5.99
C ALA A 182 14.49 -11.52 -6.26
N GLU A 183 15.61 -11.34 -6.96
CA GLU A 183 16.04 -10.05 -7.50
C GLU A 183 16.01 -10.11 -9.02
N MET A 184 15.07 -9.38 -9.64
CA MET A 184 14.78 -9.44 -11.07
C MET A 184 15.00 -8.12 -11.79
N TYR A 185 15.49 -8.19 -13.03
CA TYR A 185 15.80 -7.00 -13.83
C TYR A 185 15.21 -7.11 -15.24
N ASN A 186 14.52 -6.05 -15.69
CA ASN A 186 14.01 -5.88 -17.05
C ASN A 186 13.18 -7.06 -17.59
N GLY A 187 12.31 -7.63 -16.75
CA GLY A 187 11.57 -8.83 -17.13
C GLY A 187 10.18 -8.94 -16.50
N HIS A 188 9.86 -10.13 -16.02
CA HIS A 188 8.59 -10.42 -15.37
C HIS A 188 8.79 -11.42 -14.23
N CYS A 189 8.11 -11.19 -13.12
CA CYS A 189 7.97 -12.14 -12.03
C CYS A 189 6.51 -12.58 -11.91
N GLY A 190 6.22 -13.84 -12.21
CA GLY A 190 4.90 -14.44 -12.13
C GLY A 190 4.87 -15.54 -11.08
N ILE A 191 4.02 -15.39 -10.06
CA ILE A 191 3.67 -16.46 -9.12
C ILE A 191 2.23 -16.85 -9.44
N GLY A 192 2.06 -18.05 -9.97
CA GLY A 192 0.83 -18.50 -10.58
C GLY A 192 -0.23 -18.98 -9.60
N TYR A 193 -1.00 -19.99 -9.98
CA TYR A 193 -2.09 -20.54 -9.20
C TYR A 193 -1.58 -21.59 -8.20
N LEU A 194 -1.44 -21.21 -6.92
CA LEU A 194 -0.86 -22.01 -5.83
C LEU A 194 -1.79 -22.10 -4.60
N PRO A 195 -3.05 -22.53 -4.73
CA PRO A 195 -4.08 -22.38 -3.70
C PRO A 195 -3.81 -23.19 -2.41
N ASN A 196 -3.06 -24.30 -2.53
CA ASN A 196 -2.80 -25.23 -1.43
C ASN A 196 -1.35 -25.19 -0.93
N ILE A 197 -0.60 -24.18 -1.34
CA ILE A 197 0.79 -23.98 -0.94
C ILE A 197 0.87 -22.76 -0.06
N ASN A 198 1.36 -22.96 1.18
CA ASN A 198 1.62 -21.87 2.10
C ASN A 198 3.12 -21.58 2.15
N PHE A 199 3.51 -20.35 1.91
CA PHE A 199 4.88 -19.89 2.06
C PHE A 199 5.08 -19.15 3.39
N SER A 200 6.26 -19.26 3.99
CA SER A 200 6.63 -18.36 5.09
C SER A 200 6.91 -16.96 4.54
N VAL A 201 7.70 -16.87 3.47
CA VAL A 201 8.11 -15.58 2.89
C VAL A 201 8.06 -15.62 1.37
N LEU A 202 7.47 -14.59 0.79
CA LEU A 202 7.61 -14.27 -0.63
C LEU A 202 8.15 -12.84 -0.73
N ASP A 203 9.41 -12.69 -1.15
CA ASP A 203 10.10 -11.40 -1.25
C ASP A 203 10.66 -11.24 -2.66
N VAL A 204 10.09 -10.31 -3.42
CA VAL A 204 10.53 -10.02 -4.79
C VAL A 204 10.94 -8.55 -4.90
N GLN A 205 12.19 -8.35 -5.26
CA GLN A 205 12.74 -7.05 -5.58
C GLN A 205 13.01 -6.96 -7.09
N ALA A 206 12.35 -6.04 -7.74
CA ALA A 206 12.36 -5.95 -9.18
C ALA A 206 12.72 -4.53 -9.65
N SER A 207 13.48 -4.47 -10.74
CA SER A 207 13.74 -3.21 -11.45
C SER A 207 13.27 -3.35 -12.89
N ASN A 208 12.37 -2.47 -13.33
CA ASN A 208 11.75 -2.53 -14.65
C ASN A 208 11.04 -3.86 -14.95
N CYS A 209 10.54 -4.51 -13.93
CA CYS A 209 9.83 -5.79 -14.04
C CYS A 209 8.40 -5.67 -13.54
N SER A 210 7.46 -6.20 -14.29
CA SER A 210 6.12 -6.42 -13.76
C SER A 210 6.11 -7.63 -12.83
N VAL A 211 5.32 -7.53 -11.75
CA VAL A 211 5.12 -8.59 -10.77
C VAL A 211 3.65 -8.99 -10.76
N SER A 212 3.37 -10.27 -10.89
CA SER A 212 2.01 -10.80 -10.82
C SER A 212 1.90 -11.95 -9.83
N LEU A 213 0.88 -11.87 -8.96
CA LEU A 213 0.47 -12.93 -8.05
C LEU A 213 -0.95 -13.36 -8.43
N ASP A 214 -1.17 -14.65 -8.67
CA ASP A 214 -2.50 -15.13 -9.06
C ASP A 214 -3.29 -15.63 -7.84
N VAL A 215 -3.02 -16.83 -7.34
CA VAL A 215 -3.61 -17.36 -6.11
C VAL A 215 -2.49 -17.81 -5.21
N VAL A 216 -2.26 -17.07 -4.13
CA VAL A 216 -1.05 -17.22 -3.31
C VAL A 216 -1.38 -17.05 -1.83
N ASN A 217 -0.85 -17.99 -1.01
CA ASN A 217 -0.93 -17.92 0.44
C ASN A 217 0.48 -17.85 1.04
N ALA A 218 0.71 -16.92 1.96
CA ALA A 218 1.99 -16.81 2.67
C ALA A 218 1.80 -16.20 4.06
N GLN A 219 2.82 -16.28 4.92
CA GLN A 219 2.85 -15.49 6.14
C GLN A 219 3.15 -14.03 5.81
N GLN A 220 4.20 -13.80 5.02
CA GLN A 220 4.62 -12.45 4.61
C GLN A 220 4.84 -12.38 3.10
N ILE A 221 4.32 -11.33 2.48
CA ILE A 221 4.48 -11.06 1.06
C ILE A 221 5.01 -9.63 0.90
N THR A 222 6.20 -9.51 0.31
CA THR A 222 6.81 -8.22 -0.03
C THR A 222 7.16 -8.20 -1.51
N MET A 223 6.57 -7.26 -2.24
CA MET A 223 6.80 -7.08 -3.66
C MET A 223 7.20 -5.64 -3.95
N CYS A 224 8.41 -5.45 -4.44
CA CYS A 224 8.95 -4.15 -4.80
C CYS A 224 9.27 -4.10 -6.30
N SER A 225 8.91 -3.00 -6.96
CA SER A 225 9.34 -2.73 -8.33
C SER A 225 9.64 -1.24 -8.51
N THR A 226 10.59 -0.87 -9.38
CA THR A 226 10.77 0.55 -9.71
C THR A 226 9.84 1.01 -10.83
N ASN A 227 9.79 0.28 -11.94
CA ASN A 227 9.05 0.69 -13.13
C ASN A 227 8.09 -0.39 -13.65
N GLY A 228 7.72 -1.36 -12.83
CA GLY A 228 6.81 -2.42 -13.22
C GLY A 228 5.50 -2.40 -12.45
N THR A 229 4.41 -2.75 -13.12
CA THR A 229 3.11 -2.95 -12.48
C THR A 229 3.15 -4.11 -11.51
N ILE A 230 2.59 -3.93 -10.32
CA ILE A 230 2.37 -4.99 -9.34
C ILE A 230 0.88 -5.35 -9.36
N LYS A 231 0.58 -6.60 -9.67
CA LYS A 231 -0.79 -7.12 -9.73
C LYS A 231 -0.95 -8.34 -8.85
N ALA A 232 -1.79 -8.24 -7.83
CA ALA A 232 -2.14 -9.35 -6.94
C ALA A 232 -3.64 -9.62 -7.03
N LYS A 233 -4.05 -10.85 -7.35
CA LYS A 233 -5.46 -11.18 -7.59
C LYS A 233 -6.14 -11.81 -6.37
N HIS A 234 -5.71 -12.98 -5.94
CA HIS A 234 -6.28 -13.70 -4.81
C HIS A 234 -5.15 -14.03 -3.84
N VAL A 235 -4.85 -13.08 -2.97
CA VAL A 235 -3.68 -13.15 -2.10
C VAL A 235 -4.11 -13.17 -0.64
N GLN A 236 -3.62 -14.16 0.11
CA GLN A 236 -3.79 -14.23 1.55
C GLN A 236 -2.43 -14.17 2.22
N ALA A 237 -2.20 -13.15 3.03
CA ALA A 237 -1.03 -13.06 3.88
C ALA A 237 -1.46 -13.10 5.35
N ALA A 238 -0.82 -13.98 6.13
CA ALA A 238 -1.22 -14.14 7.53
C ALA A 238 -0.76 -12.98 8.43
N GLU A 239 0.28 -12.24 8.01
CA GLU A 239 0.86 -11.14 8.79
C GLU A 239 0.93 -9.85 7.98
N LEU A 240 1.59 -9.87 6.81
CA LEU A 240 1.91 -8.67 6.04
C LEU A 240 1.79 -8.89 4.54
N LEU A 241 1.11 -7.95 3.87
CA LEU A 241 1.12 -7.80 2.42
C LEU A 241 1.65 -6.39 2.07
N SER A 242 2.87 -6.31 1.56
CA SER A 242 3.54 -5.05 1.20
C SER A 242 3.83 -4.98 -0.29
N LEU A 243 3.25 -4.01 -0.99
CA LEU A 243 3.39 -3.79 -2.42
C LEU A 243 3.92 -2.39 -2.66
N THR A 244 5.10 -2.27 -3.26
CA THR A 244 5.73 -0.97 -3.52
C THR A 244 6.21 -0.86 -4.96
N THR A 245 5.85 0.23 -5.62
CA THR A 245 6.43 0.58 -6.93
C THR A 245 6.70 2.09 -7.00
N THR A 246 7.45 2.55 -7.98
CA THR A 246 7.69 3.99 -8.13
C THR A 246 6.83 4.60 -9.23
N ASN A 247 6.79 3.97 -10.39
CA ASN A 247 6.24 4.61 -11.59
C ASN A 247 5.01 3.93 -12.19
N GLU A 248 4.66 2.74 -11.72
CA GLU A 248 3.58 1.95 -12.30
C GLU A 248 2.47 1.61 -11.30
N ASN A 249 1.39 1.05 -11.79
CA ASN A 249 0.19 0.77 -11.00
C ASN A 249 0.40 -0.35 -9.98
N ILE A 250 -0.32 -0.24 -8.86
CA ILE A 250 -0.59 -1.34 -7.95
C ILE A 250 -2.06 -1.70 -8.08
N ILE A 251 -2.33 -2.97 -8.37
CA ILE A 251 -3.67 -3.53 -8.48
C ILE A 251 -3.77 -4.70 -7.49
N LEU A 252 -4.60 -4.53 -6.49
CA LEU A 252 -4.85 -5.52 -5.46
C LEU A 252 -6.32 -5.92 -5.50
N ALA A 253 -6.59 -7.20 -5.78
CA ALA A 253 -7.95 -7.72 -5.88
C ALA A 253 -8.13 -8.97 -5.02
N ASN A 254 -9.32 -9.10 -4.38
CA ASN A 254 -9.70 -10.26 -3.55
C ASN A 254 -8.61 -10.69 -2.57
N SER A 255 -8.08 -9.73 -1.83
CA SER A 255 -6.92 -9.95 -0.97
C SER A 255 -7.26 -9.77 0.51
N HIS A 256 -6.61 -10.59 1.33
CA HIS A 256 -6.76 -10.55 2.78
C HIS A 256 -5.40 -10.58 3.49
N SER A 257 -5.20 -9.65 4.42
CA SER A 257 -4.07 -9.66 5.36
C SER A 257 -4.36 -8.73 6.55
N PRO A 258 -3.90 -9.05 7.76
CA PRO A 258 -4.01 -8.11 8.89
C PRO A 258 -3.37 -6.75 8.60
N ASP A 259 -2.20 -6.71 7.98
CA ASP A 259 -1.52 -5.47 7.61
C ASP A 259 -1.26 -5.41 6.09
N ILE A 260 -1.83 -4.41 5.42
CA ILE A 260 -1.72 -4.21 3.98
C ILE A 260 -1.13 -2.84 3.70
N HIS A 261 0.00 -2.82 3.00
CA HIS A 261 0.66 -1.63 2.52
C HIS A 261 0.74 -1.60 1.01
N ALA A 262 0.22 -0.56 0.38
CA ALA A 262 0.32 -0.33 -1.06
C ALA A 262 0.89 1.07 -1.32
N GLN A 263 2.09 1.15 -1.88
CA GLN A 263 2.74 2.45 -2.11
C GLN A 263 3.27 2.59 -3.53
N THR A 264 2.92 3.70 -4.18
CA THR A 264 3.56 4.14 -5.42
C THR A 264 3.86 5.63 -5.36
N THR A 265 4.63 6.17 -6.31
CA THR A 265 4.87 7.61 -6.37
C THR A 265 4.06 8.24 -7.48
N ASN A 266 4.06 7.65 -8.67
CA ASN A 266 3.58 8.32 -9.87
C ASN A 266 2.34 7.70 -10.50
N SER A 267 1.88 6.56 -10.03
CA SER A 267 0.79 5.86 -10.69
C SER A 267 -0.35 5.47 -9.74
N ASN A 268 -1.38 4.83 -10.27
CA ASN A 268 -2.62 4.56 -9.54
C ASN A 268 -2.45 3.37 -8.57
N ILE A 269 -3.21 3.45 -7.48
CA ILE A 269 -3.48 2.31 -6.60
C ILE A 269 -4.95 1.94 -6.75
N ILE A 270 -5.21 0.69 -7.05
CA ILE A 270 -6.56 0.14 -7.22
C ILE A 270 -6.71 -1.01 -6.22
N LEU A 271 -7.64 -0.85 -5.29
CA LEU A 271 -8.01 -1.84 -4.28
C LEU A 271 -9.42 -2.35 -4.58
N GLU A 272 -9.56 -3.66 -4.84
CA GLU A 272 -10.83 -4.30 -5.18
C GLU A 272 -11.08 -5.49 -4.27
N SER A 273 -12.14 -5.44 -3.45
CA SER A 273 -12.49 -6.53 -2.51
C SER A 273 -11.33 -6.87 -1.55
N VAL A 274 -10.82 -5.86 -0.86
CA VAL A 274 -9.69 -5.97 0.07
C VAL A 274 -10.20 -5.98 1.51
N ASN A 275 -9.68 -6.90 2.32
CA ASN A 275 -10.03 -7.03 3.72
C ASN A 275 -8.76 -7.09 4.59
N GLY A 276 -8.70 -6.28 5.65
CA GLY A 276 -7.58 -6.24 6.58
C GLY A 276 -7.88 -5.50 7.87
N ASP A 277 -7.05 -5.71 8.90
CA ASP A 277 -7.18 -4.91 10.12
C ASP A 277 -6.65 -3.49 9.89
N LYS A 278 -5.54 -3.39 9.16
CA LYS A 278 -4.94 -2.11 8.77
C LYS A 278 -4.63 -2.11 7.27
N VAL A 279 -5.14 -1.11 6.57
CA VAL A 279 -4.89 -0.91 5.12
C VAL A 279 -4.37 0.51 4.91
N ASP A 280 -3.14 0.63 4.42
CA ASP A 280 -2.48 1.91 4.10
C ASP A 280 -2.15 1.96 2.61
N ALA A 281 -2.82 2.83 1.85
CA ALA A 281 -2.54 3.04 0.45
C ALA A 281 -2.06 4.48 0.20
N LYS A 282 -0.88 4.62 -0.44
CA LYS A 282 -0.22 5.91 -0.59
C LYS A 282 0.38 6.11 -1.98
N THR A 283 0.03 7.22 -2.59
CA THR A 283 0.68 7.70 -3.82
C THR A 283 0.98 9.20 -3.70
N SER A 284 1.77 9.75 -4.59
CA SER A 284 2.00 11.21 -4.61
C SER A 284 1.23 11.89 -5.72
N ASN A 285 1.23 11.32 -6.91
CA ASN A 285 0.81 12.03 -8.10
C ASN A 285 -0.46 11.48 -8.76
N SER A 286 -0.93 10.32 -8.35
CA SER A 286 -2.02 9.67 -9.06
C SER A 286 -3.17 9.25 -8.15
N ARG A 287 -4.20 8.67 -8.75
CA ARG A 287 -5.48 8.34 -8.11
C ARG A 287 -5.36 7.10 -7.22
N ILE A 288 -6.11 7.11 -6.12
CA ILE A 288 -6.43 5.92 -5.34
C ILE A 288 -7.90 5.59 -5.57
N THR A 289 -8.18 4.38 -6.00
CA THR A 289 -9.54 3.85 -6.17
C THR A 289 -9.75 2.66 -5.25
N CYS A 290 -10.81 2.70 -4.46
CA CYS A 290 -11.20 1.62 -3.55
C CYS A 290 -12.62 1.16 -3.86
N ASN A 291 -12.76 -0.13 -4.18
CA ASN A 291 -14.04 -0.77 -4.41
C ASN A 291 -14.18 -1.93 -3.42
N ASN A 292 -15.21 -1.89 -2.59
CA ASN A 292 -15.51 -2.96 -1.62
C ASN A 292 -14.33 -3.28 -0.69
N VAL A 293 -13.83 -2.24 0.01
CA VAL A 293 -12.73 -2.37 0.98
C VAL A 293 -13.29 -2.40 2.40
N THR A 294 -12.87 -3.39 3.19
CA THR A 294 -13.22 -3.49 4.62
C THR A 294 -11.97 -3.48 5.47
N ALA A 295 -11.91 -2.60 6.46
CA ALA A 295 -10.73 -2.50 7.33
C ALA A 295 -11.11 -2.11 8.77
N GLY A 296 -10.22 -2.38 9.72
CA GLY A 296 -10.26 -1.74 11.04
C GLY A 296 -9.77 -0.29 10.94
N ASP A 297 -8.57 -0.08 10.42
CA ASP A 297 -8.00 1.27 10.14
C ASP A 297 -7.65 1.38 8.65
N LEU A 298 -8.36 2.23 7.92
CA LEU A 298 -8.11 2.49 6.49
C LEU A 298 -7.53 3.88 6.29
N ARG A 299 -6.35 3.97 5.70
CA ARG A 299 -5.67 5.21 5.37
C ARG A 299 -5.38 5.31 3.89
N LEU A 300 -5.94 6.30 3.23
CA LEU A 300 -5.70 6.58 1.83
C LEU A 300 -5.09 7.98 1.69
N LYS A 301 -3.92 8.06 1.07
CA LYS A 301 -3.20 9.33 0.93
C LYS A 301 -2.64 9.53 -0.47
N THR A 302 -2.99 10.66 -1.07
CA THR A 302 -2.33 11.18 -2.27
C THR A 302 -1.99 12.65 -2.08
N ALA A 303 -1.21 13.26 -2.98
CA ALA A 303 -0.97 14.68 -2.93
C ALA A 303 -1.71 15.42 -4.07
N ASN A 304 -1.65 14.89 -5.28
CA ASN A 304 -2.07 15.65 -6.46
C ASN A 304 -3.33 15.13 -7.17
N ALA A 305 -3.80 13.95 -6.83
CA ALA A 305 -4.93 13.35 -7.51
C ALA A 305 -6.09 12.99 -6.57
N SER A 306 -7.18 12.50 -7.12
CA SER A 306 -8.40 12.16 -6.40
C SER A 306 -8.28 10.85 -5.62
N ILE A 307 -9.07 10.77 -4.55
CA ILE A 307 -9.40 9.53 -3.86
C ILE A 307 -10.87 9.23 -4.17
N GLU A 308 -11.12 8.07 -4.74
CA GLU A 308 -12.45 7.60 -5.10
C GLU A 308 -12.74 6.29 -4.39
N THR A 309 -13.84 6.24 -3.64
CA THR A 309 -14.20 5.08 -2.84
C THR A 309 -15.64 4.67 -3.12
N ASN A 310 -15.84 3.40 -3.44
CA ASN A 310 -17.15 2.81 -3.54
C ASN A 310 -17.30 1.73 -2.48
N THR A 311 -18.37 1.79 -1.68
CA THR A 311 -18.66 0.77 -0.65
C THR A 311 -17.42 0.48 0.22
N THR A 312 -16.97 1.49 0.93
CA THR A 312 -15.80 1.37 1.82
C THR A 312 -16.27 1.35 3.26
N ALA A 313 -15.91 0.29 3.99
CA ALA A 313 -16.27 0.10 5.38
C ALA A 313 -15.02 0.09 6.28
N ALA A 314 -14.99 0.93 7.30
CA ALA A 314 -13.89 0.95 8.26
C ALA A 314 -14.36 1.35 9.67
N ASP A 315 -13.63 0.91 10.69
CA ASP A 315 -13.85 1.44 12.02
C ASP A 315 -13.24 2.85 12.15
N THR A 316 -12.06 3.03 11.60
CA THR A 316 -11.41 4.34 11.43
C THR A 316 -11.03 4.54 9.96
N LEU A 317 -11.48 5.64 9.37
CA LEU A 317 -11.21 5.99 7.98
C LEU A 317 -10.54 7.35 7.87
N GLN A 318 -9.37 7.40 7.22
CA GLN A 318 -8.62 8.64 6.98
C GLN A 318 -8.30 8.81 5.49
N LEU A 319 -8.86 9.83 4.87
CA LEU A 319 -8.66 10.17 3.46
C LEU A 319 -7.97 11.54 3.36
N THR A 320 -6.82 11.58 2.72
CA THR A 320 -6.04 12.82 2.62
C THR A 320 -5.55 13.05 1.20
N THR A 321 -5.86 14.20 0.65
CA THR A 321 -5.24 14.70 -0.58
C THR A 321 -4.90 16.18 -0.42
N SER A 322 -4.07 16.75 -1.28
CA SER A 322 -3.81 18.20 -1.23
C SER A 322 -4.54 18.94 -2.33
N ASN A 323 -4.50 18.45 -3.56
CA ASN A 323 -4.90 19.25 -4.71
C ASN A 323 -6.13 18.73 -5.46
N SER A 324 -6.75 17.68 -5.00
CA SER A 324 -7.87 17.08 -5.73
C SER A 324 -9.01 16.65 -4.81
N SER A 325 -10.06 16.12 -5.39
CA SER A 325 -11.30 15.80 -4.69
C SER A 325 -11.24 14.42 -4.03
N VAL A 326 -12.00 14.29 -2.94
CA VAL A 326 -12.35 13.02 -2.31
C VAL A 326 -13.81 12.74 -2.57
N LYS A 327 -14.11 11.58 -3.16
CA LYS A 327 -15.48 11.18 -3.49
C LYS A 327 -15.77 9.76 -3.02
N GLY A 328 -16.97 9.53 -2.49
CA GLY A 328 -17.35 8.16 -2.16
C GLY A 328 -18.54 7.94 -1.26
N THR A 329 -18.69 6.67 -0.89
CA THR A 329 -19.64 6.22 0.14
C THR A 329 -18.86 5.55 1.25
N TRP A 330 -19.05 6.03 2.48
CA TRP A 330 -18.25 5.65 3.64
C TRP A 330 -19.13 5.07 4.74
N LEU A 331 -18.92 3.80 5.05
CA LEU A 331 -19.55 3.12 6.19
C LEU A 331 -18.54 3.12 7.35
N VAL A 332 -18.79 3.93 8.38
CA VAL A 332 -17.82 4.21 9.45
C VAL A 332 -18.37 3.83 10.81
N LYS A 333 -17.52 3.31 11.70
CA LYS A 333 -17.92 2.99 13.08
C LYS A 333 -17.52 4.10 14.06
N ASN A 334 -16.20 4.42 14.11
CA ASN A 334 -15.67 5.29 15.16
C ASN A 334 -15.21 6.66 14.66
N LYS A 335 -14.49 6.69 13.52
CA LYS A 335 -13.89 7.95 13.08
C LYS A 335 -13.81 8.05 11.55
N LEU A 336 -14.24 9.19 11.03
CA LEU A 336 -14.02 9.60 9.65
C LEU A 336 -13.24 10.91 9.62
N GLY A 337 -12.07 10.93 9.00
CA GLY A 337 -11.30 12.13 8.72
C GLY A 337 -11.07 12.28 7.22
N ILE A 338 -11.59 13.36 6.62
CA ILE A 338 -11.37 13.68 5.21
C ILE A 338 -10.77 15.07 5.10
N HIS A 339 -9.54 15.13 4.62
CA HIS A 339 -8.82 16.38 4.51
C HIS A 339 -8.29 16.61 3.10
N THR A 340 -8.57 17.77 2.55
CA THR A 340 -7.97 18.27 1.31
C THR A 340 -7.61 19.75 1.45
N CYS A 341 -6.81 20.30 0.55
CA CYS A 341 -6.57 21.76 0.54
C CYS A 341 -7.38 22.44 -0.57
N ASN A 342 -7.34 21.89 -1.78
CA ASN A 342 -7.92 22.53 -2.96
C ASN A 342 -9.08 21.76 -3.59
N GLY A 343 -9.34 20.56 -3.13
CA GLY A 343 -10.37 19.71 -3.72
C GLY A 343 -11.70 19.72 -2.97
N ASN A 344 -12.72 19.18 -3.62
CA ASN A 344 -14.04 19.02 -3.02
C ASN A 344 -14.11 17.72 -2.23
N ILE A 345 -14.96 17.69 -1.21
CA ILE A 345 -15.38 16.49 -0.48
C ILE A 345 -16.83 16.22 -0.87
N ILE A 346 -17.10 15.10 -1.52
CA ILE A 346 -18.43 14.77 -2.05
C ILE A 346 -18.77 13.32 -1.71
N GLY A 347 -19.88 13.08 -1.03
CA GLY A 347 -20.29 11.69 -0.81
C GLY A 347 -21.35 11.46 0.23
N ALA A 348 -21.48 10.18 0.58
CA ALA A 348 -22.45 9.71 1.54
C ALA A 348 -21.76 9.05 2.74
N ILE A 349 -22.22 9.39 3.94
CA ILE A 349 -21.68 8.88 5.19
C ILE A 349 -22.77 8.05 5.88
N GLN A 350 -22.45 6.79 6.12
CA GLN A 350 -23.28 5.85 6.86
C GLN A 350 -22.55 5.45 8.15
N LEU A 351 -23.28 5.25 9.23
CA LEU A 351 -22.72 4.75 10.48
C LEU A 351 -22.96 3.25 10.60
N LYS A 352 -21.89 2.50 10.79
CA LYS A 352 -21.93 1.03 10.95
C LYS A 352 -22.69 0.61 12.19
N ASP A 353 -22.62 1.42 13.23
CA ASP A 353 -23.31 1.23 14.50
C ASP A 353 -23.81 2.58 15.05
N PRO A 354 -25.10 2.87 14.93
CA PRO A 354 -25.68 4.13 15.41
C PRO A 354 -25.57 4.34 16.93
N HIS A 355 -25.27 3.29 17.69
CA HIS A 355 -25.15 3.35 19.16
C HIS A 355 -23.70 3.55 19.64
N THR A 356 -22.73 3.46 18.74
CA THR A 356 -21.34 3.74 19.04
C THR A 356 -21.00 5.17 18.64
N ARG A 357 -20.36 5.93 19.53
CA ARG A 357 -19.95 7.31 19.24
C ARG A 357 -19.02 7.38 18.05
N ALA A 358 -19.41 8.13 17.03
CA ALA A 358 -18.62 8.41 15.85
C ALA A 358 -18.20 9.89 15.80
N SER A 359 -16.96 10.15 15.37
CA SER A 359 -16.42 11.48 15.12
C SER A 359 -16.14 11.66 13.63
N ILE A 360 -16.75 12.66 13.02
CA ILE A 360 -16.62 12.98 11.60
C ILE A 360 -15.95 14.34 11.47
N ASP A 361 -14.79 14.39 10.82
CA ASP A 361 -14.01 15.61 10.59
C ASP A 361 -13.73 15.83 9.10
N LEU A 362 -14.40 16.82 8.50
CA LEU A 362 -14.32 17.13 7.08
C LEU A 362 -13.66 18.51 6.91
N LYS A 363 -12.52 18.56 6.24
CA LYS A 363 -11.76 19.81 6.07
C LYS A 363 -11.28 20.03 4.65
N THR A 364 -11.54 21.20 4.12
CA THR A 364 -10.90 21.71 2.90
C THR A 364 -10.56 23.20 3.08
N SER A 365 -9.67 23.73 2.26
CA SER A 365 -9.42 25.19 2.28
C SER A 365 -10.18 25.90 1.16
N ASN A 366 -10.08 25.40 -0.06
CA ASN A 366 -10.63 26.08 -1.23
C ASN A 366 -11.78 25.31 -1.92
N GLY A 367 -11.95 24.04 -1.58
CA GLY A 367 -13.01 23.22 -2.15
C GLY A 367 -14.34 23.34 -1.40
N SER A 368 -15.38 22.81 -2.00
CA SER A 368 -16.69 22.68 -1.37
C SER A 368 -16.83 21.32 -0.67
N ILE A 369 -17.66 21.27 0.35
CA ILE A 369 -18.08 20.05 1.04
C ILE A 369 -19.56 19.82 0.72
N ASP A 370 -19.89 18.71 0.09
CA ASP A 370 -21.27 18.28 -0.17
C ASP A 370 -21.44 16.83 0.27
N VAL A 371 -22.06 16.63 1.43
CA VAL A 371 -22.21 15.31 2.05
C VAL A 371 -23.62 15.04 2.49
N SER A 372 -24.06 13.78 2.37
CA SER A 372 -25.30 13.27 2.91
C SER A 372 -25.06 12.30 4.05
N LEU A 373 -25.89 12.35 5.08
CA LEU A 373 -25.91 11.45 6.23
C LEU A 373 -27.29 10.90 6.47
N SER A 374 -27.40 9.63 6.87
CA SER A 374 -28.67 9.07 7.32
C SER A 374 -29.06 9.68 8.67
N ALA A 375 -30.19 10.35 8.73
CA ALA A 375 -30.68 10.94 9.96
C ALA A 375 -31.25 9.92 10.95
N GLN A 376 -31.53 8.71 10.51
CA GLN A 376 -31.91 7.62 11.42
C GLN A 376 -30.71 7.08 12.18
N GLU A 377 -29.53 7.17 11.57
CA GLU A 377 -28.27 6.68 12.13
C GLU A 377 -27.53 7.78 12.88
N PHE A 378 -27.52 9.01 12.37
CA PHE A 378 -26.80 10.12 12.97
C PHE A 378 -27.68 10.87 13.98
N ARG A 379 -27.39 10.70 15.26
CA ARG A 379 -27.95 11.49 16.37
C ARG A 379 -26.80 12.17 17.10
N GLY A 380 -26.68 13.49 16.96
CA GLY A 380 -25.52 14.15 17.53
C GLY A 380 -25.37 15.61 17.15
N SER A 381 -24.22 16.18 17.51
CA SER A 381 -23.90 17.57 17.25
C SER A 381 -23.28 17.76 15.87
N PHE A 382 -23.53 18.90 15.26
CA PHE A 382 -22.80 19.36 14.08
C PHE A 382 -22.28 20.78 14.27
N ASP A 383 -21.10 21.04 13.69
CA ASP A 383 -20.44 22.34 13.61
C ASP A 383 -19.92 22.55 12.18
N ALA A 384 -20.58 23.43 11.43
CA ALA A 384 -20.35 23.62 10.01
C ALA A 384 -20.00 25.08 9.72
N LYS A 385 -18.79 25.35 9.19
CA LYS A 385 -18.28 26.71 9.03
C LYS A 385 -17.54 26.92 7.72
N THR A 386 -17.79 28.08 7.10
CA THR A 386 -16.98 28.63 6.01
C THR A 386 -16.58 30.07 6.30
N SER A 387 -15.50 30.57 5.70
CA SER A 387 -15.10 31.98 5.88
C SER A 387 -15.69 32.88 4.81
N ASN A 388 -15.72 32.45 3.57
CA ASN A 388 -16.02 33.30 2.41
C ASN A 388 -17.18 32.80 1.53
N SER A 389 -17.99 31.87 2.03
CA SER A 389 -19.10 31.29 1.26
C SER A 389 -20.31 31.00 2.14
N SER A 390 -21.21 30.14 1.67
CA SER A 390 -22.44 29.79 2.38
C SER A 390 -22.38 28.39 2.98
N VAL A 391 -23.10 28.22 4.09
CA VAL A 391 -23.35 26.93 4.75
C VAL A 391 -24.82 26.57 4.62
N GLY A 392 -25.11 25.46 3.97
CA GLY A 392 -26.41 24.77 3.96
C GLY A 392 -26.35 23.56 4.89
N VAL A 393 -27.27 23.48 5.82
CA VAL A 393 -27.57 22.23 6.57
C VAL A 393 -29.04 22.05 6.47
N GLU A 394 -29.47 20.95 5.88
CA GLU A 394 -30.89 20.74 5.58
C GLU A 394 -31.34 19.31 5.83
N TRP A 395 -32.59 19.17 6.13
CA TRP A 395 -33.28 17.91 6.18
C TRP A 395 -33.96 17.65 4.81
N VAL A 396 -33.68 16.51 4.21
CA VAL A 396 -34.25 16.08 2.94
C VAL A 396 -34.95 14.74 3.16
N GLY A 397 -36.23 14.78 3.56
CA GLY A 397 -37.01 13.57 3.82
C GLY A 397 -38.51 13.82 3.78
N HIS A 398 -39.27 12.76 3.55
CA HIS A 398 -40.75 12.83 3.40
C HIS A 398 -41.52 12.46 4.69
N ALA A 399 -40.88 11.80 5.65
CA ALA A 399 -41.57 11.11 6.72
C ALA A 399 -41.83 11.94 8.01
N ILE A 400 -41.20 13.08 8.18
CA ILE A 400 -41.24 13.83 9.43
C ILE A 400 -41.77 15.24 9.18
N LYS A 401 -42.95 15.56 9.74
CA LYS A 401 -43.58 16.89 9.66
C LYS A 401 -42.72 17.98 10.32
N ASN A 402 -41.80 17.63 11.22
CA ASN A 402 -40.89 18.57 11.90
C ASN A 402 -39.44 18.14 11.64
N SER A 403 -38.63 19.06 11.15
CA SER A 403 -37.18 18.82 10.98
C SER A 403 -36.57 18.41 12.32
N PRO A 404 -35.79 17.30 12.36
CA PRO A 404 -35.11 16.91 13.59
C PRO A 404 -33.89 17.78 13.90
N ILE A 405 -33.63 18.82 13.10
CA ILE A 405 -32.48 19.72 13.24
C ILE A 405 -32.82 20.85 14.19
N CYS A 406 -32.09 20.94 15.29
CA CYS A 406 -32.14 22.07 16.25
C CYS A 406 -30.89 22.92 16.10
N TYR A 407 -31.04 24.18 15.69
CA TYR A 407 -29.90 25.09 15.51
C TYR A 407 -29.65 25.87 16.81
N THR A 408 -28.38 25.93 17.24
CA THR A 408 -27.89 26.88 18.27
C THR A 408 -27.27 28.12 17.63
N VAL A 409 -26.70 27.97 16.42
CA VAL A 409 -26.25 29.07 15.56
C VAL A 409 -26.74 28.82 14.15
N ASN A 410 -27.33 29.81 13.50
CA ASN A 410 -27.85 29.70 12.13
C ASN A 410 -27.59 31.01 11.37
N THR A 411 -26.38 31.14 10.83
CA THR A 411 -25.99 32.25 9.96
C THR A 411 -25.69 31.73 8.53
N SER A 412 -25.47 32.65 7.61
CA SER A 412 -25.11 32.24 6.21
C SER A 412 -23.80 31.48 6.10
N SER A 413 -22.83 31.76 6.98
CA SER A 413 -21.47 31.18 6.93
C SER A 413 -21.14 30.23 8.09
N TYR A 414 -22.03 30.12 9.08
CA TYR A 414 -21.82 29.27 10.26
C TYR A 414 -23.14 28.67 10.73
N LYS A 415 -23.20 27.38 10.83
CA LYS A 415 -24.31 26.63 11.42
C LYS A 415 -23.80 25.66 12.45
N ARG A 416 -24.41 25.69 13.62
CA ARG A 416 -24.14 24.77 14.72
C ARG A 416 -25.46 24.31 15.32
N GLY A 417 -25.51 23.05 15.71
CA GLY A 417 -26.73 22.49 16.26
C GLY A 417 -26.64 21.02 16.55
N SER A 418 -27.79 20.37 16.60
CA SER A 418 -27.94 18.94 16.82
C SER A 418 -29.02 18.36 15.92
N VAL A 419 -28.91 17.05 15.69
CA VAL A 419 -29.90 16.24 15.01
C VAL A 419 -30.43 15.20 16.00
N GLY A 420 -31.76 15.12 16.14
CA GLY A 420 -32.42 14.26 17.09
C GLY A 420 -32.55 14.90 18.51
N PRO A 421 -33.09 14.15 19.48
CA PRO A 421 -33.28 14.67 20.85
C PRO A 421 -31.93 14.90 21.52
N SER A 422 -31.80 16.04 22.21
CA SER A 422 -30.56 16.52 22.86
C SER A 422 -30.01 15.60 23.96
N THR A 423 -30.83 14.72 24.50
CA THR A 423 -30.45 13.75 25.54
C THR A 423 -29.66 12.54 25.03
N GLU A 424 -29.60 12.33 23.72
CA GLU A 424 -28.95 11.17 23.06
C GLU A 424 -27.83 11.56 22.10
N SER A 425 -27.21 12.73 22.30
CA SER A 425 -26.14 13.21 21.41
C SER A 425 -24.91 12.30 21.51
N MET A 426 -24.78 11.35 20.54
CA MET A 426 -23.67 10.38 20.51
C MET A 426 -22.59 10.75 19.49
N HIS A 427 -22.93 11.41 18.38
CA HIS A 427 -22.01 11.65 17.28
C HIS A 427 -21.60 13.11 17.16
N ASP A 428 -20.42 13.34 16.64
CA ASP A 428 -19.90 14.69 16.39
C ASP A 428 -19.52 14.83 14.91
N LEU A 429 -20.06 15.84 14.24
CA LEU A 429 -19.72 16.22 12.87
C LEU A 429 -19.12 17.62 12.86
N VAL A 430 -17.89 17.74 12.40
CA VAL A 430 -17.21 19.01 12.16
C VAL A 430 -16.90 19.13 10.68
N ALA A 431 -17.39 20.21 10.04
CA ALA A 431 -17.16 20.45 8.62
C ALA A 431 -16.67 21.90 8.40
N ASN A 432 -15.47 22.06 7.91
CA ASN A 432 -14.83 23.36 7.75
C ASN A 432 -14.26 23.55 6.33
N THR A 433 -14.54 24.73 5.77
CA THR A 433 -13.88 25.23 4.56
C THR A 433 -13.54 26.70 4.72
N CYS A 434 -12.63 27.25 3.91
CA CYS A 434 -12.39 28.69 3.90
C CYS A 434 -13.14 29.37 2.77
N ASN A 435 -13.00 28.89 1.54
CA ASN A 435 -13.50 29.56 0.34
C ASN A 435 -14.64 28.82 -0.36
N GLY A 436 -14.85 27.55 -0.07
CA GLY A 436 -15.90 26.75 -0.70
C GLY A 436 -17.23 26.82 0.02
N SER A 437 -18.29 26.42 -0.65
CA SER A 437 -19.60 26.21 -0.05
C SER A 437 -19.62 24.92 0.77
N LEU A 438 -20.50 24.87 1.77
CA LEU A 438 -20.70 23.71 2.59
C LEU A 438 -22.17 23.30 2.54
N SER A 439 -22.46 22.07 2.16
CA SER A 439 -23.77 21.46 2.11
C SER A 439 -23.79 20.14 2.88
N ILE A 440 -24.57 20.09 3.94
CA ILE A 440 -24.81 18.87 4.71
C ILE A 440 -26.28 18.54 4.61
N LYS A 441 -26.59 17.36 4.06
CA LYS A 441 -27.94 16.87 3.89
C LYS A 441 -28.18 15.70 4.82
N PHE A 442 -29.13 15.84 5.71
CA PHE A 442 -29.65 14.72 6.48
C PHE A 442 -30.83 14.11 5.72
N VAL A 443 -30.69 12.85 5.33
CA VAL A 443 -31.68 12.13 4.53
C VAL A 443 -32.31 10.98 5.33
N ASP A 444 -33.49 10.52 4.94
CA ASP A 444 -34.16 9.41 5.66
C ASP A 444 -33.33 8.12 5.61
N LYS A 445 -32.75 7.82 4.46
CA LYS A 445 -31.90 6.64 4.22
C LYS A 445 -30.93 6.93 3.08
N ILE A 446 -29.70 6.43 3.19
CA ILE A 446 -28.68 6.45 2.15
C ILE A 446 -28.65 5.10 1.42
#